data_6a5e2a897bf6768623c0ceb13a564c6e
#
_entry.id   6a5e2a897bf6768623c0ceb13a564c6e
#
_cell.length_a   1.000
_cell.length_b   1.000
_cell.length_c   1.000
_cell.angle_alpha   90.00
_cell.angle_beta   90.00
_cell.angle_gamma   90.00
#
_symmetry.space_group_name_H-M   'P 1'
#
loop_
_entity.id
_entity.type
_entity.pdbx_description
1 polymer ?
#
loop_
_entity_poly.entity_id
_entity_poly.type
_entity_poly.pdbx_seq_one_letter_code
_entity_poly.pdbx_strand_id
1 'polypeptide(L)'
;MVVSPPRLTVSRRRRWPAVLIACCGVLCVLIGVVLVAVRPAAEAGGALGTGGTAPAAPESLPAAPGTVPVALALPARGIGAPIVAVGTDPDGGLVVPDPPSTVGWWAPGALAGSGSGTVVLAGHVDSRVEGLGVFAVLPELAAGEPVWVRGRDGRVIEYEVVARRQFAKAQLPAELFARDGAPRLVLITCGGRFDRSTRSYADNVVVYAVPAPAPTPAHR
;
A
#
# COMPACT_ATOMS: atom_id res chain seq x y z
N MET A 1 -35.10 -50.73 -14.26
CA MET A 1 -34.66 -49.31 -14.32
C MET A 1 -33.16 -49.29 -14.49
N VAL A 2 -32.71 -49.11 -15.76
CA VAL A 2 -31.29 -49.29 -16.17
C VAL A 2 -30.67 -47.90 -16.22
N VAL A 3 -29.65 -47.64 -15.40
CA VAL A 3 -28.89 -46.40 -15.36
C VAL A 3 -27.68 -46.55 -16.26
N SER A 4 -27.61 -45.76 -17.37
CA SER A 4 -26.48 -45.70 -18.28
C SER A 4 -25.39 -44.75 -17.76
N PRO A 5 -24.08 -45.07 -17.90
CA PRO A 5 -23.00 -44.18 -17.45
C PRO A 5 -22.73 -43.04 -18.45
N PRO A 6 -22.20 -41.90 -17.98
CA PRO A 6 -21.86 -40.77 -18.86
C PRO A 6 -20.61 -41.00 -19.71
N ARG A 7 -20.68 -40.57 -20.97
CA ARG A 7 -19.57 -40.63 -21.94
C ARG A 7 -18.52 -39.57 -21.62
N LEU A 8 -17.28 -40.00 -21.46
CA LEU A 8 -16.11 -39.10 -21.34
C LEU A 8 -15.77 -38.53 -22.73
N THR A 9 -15.90 -37.23 -22.88
CA THR A 9 -15.40 -36.49 -24.05
C THR A 9 -13.90 -36.18 -23.88
N VAL A 10 -13.08 -36.82 -24.72
CA VAL A 10 -11.63 -36.57 -24.79
C VAL A 10 -11.39 -35.21 -25.46
N SER A 11 -10.88 -34.25 -24.72
CA SER A 11 -10.45 -32.95 -25.23
C SER A 11 -9.19 -33.09 -26.05
N ARG A 12 -9.29 -32.85 -27.38
CA ARG A 12 -8.21 -32.84 -28.36
C ARG A 12 -7.29 -31.64 -28.09
N ARG A 13 -6.13 -31.85 -27.43
CA ARG A 13 -5.09 -30.83 -27.26
C ARG A 13 -4.59 -30.40 -28.64
N ARG A 14 -4.87 -29.12 -28.97
CA ARG A 14 -4.39 -28.45 -30.19
C ARG A 14 -2.89 -28.21 -30.04
N ARG A 15 -2.08 -28.99 -30.81
CA ARG A 15 -0.63 -28.82 -30.89
C ARG A 15 -0.35 -27.53 -31.68
N TRP A 16 0.15 -26.49 -31.02
CA TRP A 16 0.68 -25.31 -31.68
C TRP A 16 2.05 -25.65 -32.28
N PRO A 17 2.35 -25.27 -33.52
CA PRO A 17 3.59 -25.64 -34.17
C PRO A 17 4.79 -24.95 -33.51
N ALA A 18 5.84 -25.73 -33.24
CA ALA A 18 7.10 -25.30 -32.63
C ALA A 18 7.88 -24.21 -33.43
N VAL A 19 7.37 -23.80 -34.57
CA VAL A 19 7.99 -22.82 -35.48
C VAL A 19 7.93 -21.37 -34.92
N LEU A 20 6.94 -21.03 -34.09
CA LEU A 20 6.81 -19.66 -33.51
C LEU A 20 7.83 -19.34 -32.39
N ILE A 21 8.39 -20.39 -31.76
CA ILE A 21 9.37 -20.17 -30.66
C ILE A 21 10.77 -19.88 -31.21
N ALA A 22 11.11 -20.37 -32.41
CA ALA A 22 12.43 -20.14 -33.02
C ALA A 22 12.61 -18.70 -33.52
N CYS A 23 11.55 -18.01 -33.97
CA CYS A 23 11.65 -16.65 -34.48
C CYS A 23 11.85 -15.58 -33.40
N CYS A 24 11.30 -15.79 -32.18
CA CYS A 24 11.50 -14.85 -31.06
C CYS A 24 12.92 -14.88 -30.51
N GLY A 25 13.60 -16.05 -30.52
CA GLY A 25 14.96 -16.17 -30.02
C GLY A 25 16.00 -15.40 -30.87
N VAL A 26 15.86 -15.45 -32.18
CA VAL A 26 16.79 -14.75 -33.11
C VAL A 26 16.61 -13.22 -33.05
N LEU A 27 15.38 -12.75 -32.87
CA LEU A 27 15.12 -11.31 -32.76
C LEU A 27 15.70 -10.71 -31.47
N CYS A 28 15.64 -11.43 -30.33
CA CYS A 28 16.22 -10.97 -29.07
C CYS A 28 17.76 -10.90 -29.12
N VAL A 29 18.43 -11.82 -29.83
CA VAL A 29 19.89 -11.81 -29.97
C VAL A 29 20.35 -10.64 -30.86
N LEU A 30 19.61 -10.33 -31.94
CA LEU A 30 19.94 -9.20 -32.81
C LEU A 30 19.77 -7.82 -32.13
N ILE A 31 18.74 -7.66 -31.28
CA ILE A 31 18.53 -6.45 -30.48
C ILE A 31 19.63 -6.29 -29.42
N GLY A 32 20.08 -7.39 -28.80
CA GLY A 32 21.17 -7.37 -27.83
C GLY A 32 22.51 -6.94 -28.40
N VAL A 33 22.83 -7.37 -29.62
CA VAL A 33 24.09 -7.03 -30.30
C VAL A 33 24.11 -5.56 -30.74
N VAL A 34 22.98 -4.97 -31.15
CA VAL A 34 22.90 -3.56 -31.55
C VAL A 34 23.04 -2.63 -30.33
N LEU A 35 22.56 -3.02 -29.16
CA LEU A 35 22.69 -2.19 -27.94
C LEU A 35 24.11 -2.19 -27.34
N VAL A 36 24.94 -3.19 -27.63
CA VAL A 36 26.34 -3.23 -27.18
C VAL A 36 27.27 -2.41 -28.11
N ALA A 37 26.90 -2.18 -29.38
CA ALA A 37 27.70 -1.46 -30.35
C ALA A 37 27.58 0.08 -30.26
N VAL A 38 26.62 0.63 -29.52
CA VAL A 38 26.45 2.10 -29.34
C VAL A 38 26.89 2.51 -27.94
N ARG A 39 28.19 2.34 -27.63
CA ARG A 39 28.81 3.03 -26.51
C ARG A 39 29.44 4.30 -27.02
N PRO A 40 29.04 5.52 -26.57
CA PRO A 40 29.78 6.73 -26.87
C PRO A 40 31.17 6.64 -26.25
N ALA A 41 32.21 6.90 -27.06
CA ALA A 41 33.57 6.99 -26.59
C ALA A 41 33.70 8.09 -25.54
N ALA A 42 34.24 7.74 -24.36
CA ALA A 42 34.62 8.72 -23.36
C ALA A 42 35.77 9.58 -23.92
N GLU A 43 35.51 10.85 -24.18
CA GLU A 43 36.52 11.84 -24.48
C GLU A 43 37.38 12.08 -23.25
N ALA A 44 38.66 11.75 -23.34
CA ALA A 44 39.68 12.14 -22.39
C ALA A 44 40.01 13.64 -22.61
N GLY A 45 39.28 14.51 -21.89
CA GLY A 45 39.53 15.95 -21.81
C GLY A 45 40.25 16.31 -20.52
N GLY A 46 41.41 16.95 -20.68
CA GLY A 46 42.40 17.23 -19.64
C GLY A 46 41.91 18.06 -18.46
N ALA A 47 42.57 17.81 -17.34
CA ALA A 47 42.45 18.52 -16.08
C ALA A 47 42.89 19.99 -16.25
N LEU A 48 41.98 20.93 -15.95
CA LEU A 48 42.32 22.25 -15.43
C LEU A 48 41.52 22.42 -14.10
N GLY A 49 42.26 22.44 -13.02
CA GLY A 49 41.71 22.66 -11.69
C GLY A 49 41.14 24.08 -11.56
N THR A 50 39.93 24.12 -11.09
CA THR A 50 39.40 25.23 -10.30
C THR A 50 38.66 24.63 -9.13
N GLY A 51 39.23 24.81 -7.94
CA GLY A 51 38.62 24.42 -6.68
C GLY A 51 37.32 25.21 -6.45
N GLY A 52 36.24 24.68 -6.98
CA GLY A 52 34.90 25.04 -6.59
C GLY A 52 34.39 23.95 -5.67
N THR A 53 34.35 24.22 -4.36
CA THR A 53 33.61 23.39 -3.42
C THR A 53 32.17 23.31 -3.91
N ALA A 54 31.75 22.15 -4.45
CA ALA A 54 30.35 21.90 -4.74
C ALA A 54 29.56 22.19 -3.44
N PRO A 55 28.44 22.95 -3.51
CA PRO A 55 27.62 23.14 -2.32
C PRO A 55 27.21 21.75 -1.85
N ALA A 56 27.57 21.45 -0.58
CA ALA A 56 27.14 20.22 0.08
C ALA A 56 25.63 20.11 -0.09
N ALA A 57 25.17 18.99 -0.62
CA ALA A 57 23.74 18.70 -0.64
C ALA A 57 23.21 18.93 0.80
N PRO A 58 22.07 19.59 0.99
CA PRO A 58 21.57 19.82 2.33
C PRO A 58 21.50 18.48 3.05
N GLU A 59 22.25 18.35 4.14
CA GLU A 59 22.19 17.19 5.01
C GLU A 59 20.73 17.04 5.39
N SER A 60 20.11 15.96 4.93
CA SER A 60 18.76 15.60 5.33
C SER A 60 18.79 15.43 6.83
N LEU A 61 18.15 16.33 7.57
CA LEU A 61 18.01 16.18 9.01
C LEU A 61 17.49 14.76 9.30
N PRO A 62 18.07 14.07 10.30
CA PRO A 62 17.60 12.72 10.63
C PRO A 62 16.09 12.77 10.87
N ALA A 63 15.35 11.90 10.19
CA ALA A 63 13.91 11.81 10.35
C ALA A 63 13.59 11.63 11.85
N ALA A 64 12.67 12.41 12.37
CA ALA A 64 12.27 12.28 13.77
C ALA A 64 11.83 10.83 14.03
N PRO A 65 12.14 10.27 15.21
CA PRO A 65 11.72 8.92 15.54
C PRO A 65 10.19 8.82 15.46
N GLY A 66 9.68 7.68 14.98
CA GLY A 66 8.24 7.43 14.91
C GLY A 66 7.59 7.42 16.29
N THR A 67 6.28 7.61 16.34
CA THR A 67 5.49 7.62 17.57
C THR A 67 4.36 6.60 17.50
N VAL A 68 3.96 6.05 18.65
CA VAL A 68 2.83 5.10 18.76
C VAL A 68 1.53 5.83 18.42
N PRO A 69 0.76 5.41 17.40
CA PRO A 69 -0.51 6.03 17.06
C PRO A 69 -1.53 5.89 18.19
N VAL A 70 -2.28 6.95 18.54
CA VAL A 70 -3.33 6.93 19.57
C VAL A 70 -4.66 7.54 19.10
N ALA A 71 -4.66 8.35 18.04
CA ALA A 71 -5.90 8.87 17.46
C ALA A 71 -5.72 9.14 15.97
N LEU A 72 -6.79 8.93 15.21
CA LEU A 72 -6.94 9.25 13.80
C LEU A 72 -7.89 10.43 13.63
N ALA A 73 -7.64 11.29 12.65
CA ALA A 73 -8.63 12.22 12.13
C ALA A 73 -8.63 12.22 10.60
N LEU A 74 -9.82 12.32 10.01
CA LEU A 74 -10.09 12.58 8.60
C LEU A 74 -10.79 13.95 8.50
N PRO A 75 -10.03 15.05 8.47
CA PRO A 75 -10.59 16.40 8.66
C PRO A 75 -11.62 16.77 7.59
N ALA A 76 -11.37 16.38 6.32
CA ALA A 76 -12.28 16.63 5.21
C ALA A 76 -13.66 15.93 5.37
N ARG A 77 -13.75 14.95 6.27
CA ARG A 77 -14.96 14.17 6.54
C ARG A 77 -15.54 14.40 7.94
N GLY A 78 -14.90 15.25 8.76
CA GLY A 78 -15.31 15.49 10.13
C GLY A 78 -15.23 14.27 11.04
N ILE A 79 -14.37 13.29 10.70
CA ILE A 79 -14.25 12.02 11.42
C ILE A 79 -13.03 12.06 12.34
N GLY A 80 -13.21 11.59 13.58
CA GLY A 80 -12.14 11.32 14.52
C GLY A 80 -12.38 10.00 15.25
N ALA A 81 -11.31 9.25 15.54
CA ALA A 81 -11.40 7.96 16.21
C ALA A 81 -10.18 7.69 17.08
N PRO A 82 -10.35 7.00 18.22
CA PRO A 82 -9.23 6.47 18.99
C PRO A 82 -8.55 5.34 18.23
N ILE A 83 -7.24 5.21 18.42
CA ILE A 83 -6.44 4.10 17.91
C ILE A 83 -5.97 3.25 19.08
N VAL A 84 -6.13 1.92 18.95
CA VAL A 84 -5.58 0.93 19.87
C VAL A 84 -4.61 0.00 19.15
N ALA A 85 -3.60 -0.49 19.86
CA ALA A 85 -2.67 -1.47 19.29
C ALA A 85 -3.35 -2.82 19.14
N VAL A 86 -3.19 -3.44 17.96
CA VAL A 86 -3.70 -4.78 17.65
C VAL A 86 -2.59 -5.64 17.05
N GLY A 87 -2.78 -6.95 17.13
CA GLY A 87 -1.91 -7.95 16.51
C GLY A 87 -2.55 -8.62 15.32
N THR A 88 -2.09 -9.84 15.11
CA THR A 88 -2.61 -10.81 14.14
C THR A 88 -3.28 -11.92 14.92
N ASP A 89 -4.41 -12.43 14.47
CA ASP A 89 -5.07 -13.60 15.04
C ASP A 89 -4.29 -14.90 14.72
N PRO A 90 -4.64 -16.04 15.33
CA PRO A 90 -3.97 -17.33 15.08
C PRO A 90 -4.03 -17.79 13.62
N ASP A 91 -5.02 -17.35 12.85
CA ASP A 91 -5.21 -17.69 11.43
C ASP A 91 -4.46 -16.73 10.50
N GLY A 92 -3.72 -15.76 11.04
CA GLY A 92 -2.95 -14.76 10.32
C GLY A 92 -3.75 -13.53 9.90
N GLY A 93 -5.00 -13.40 10.34
CA GLY A 93 -5.84 -12.24 10.07
C GLY A 93 -5.45 -11.03 10.90
N LEU A 94 -5.61 -9.83 10.34
CA LEU A 94 -5.45 -8.58 11.09
C LEU A 94 -6.64 -8.40 12.04
N VAL A 95 -6.36 -8.26 13.33
CA VAL A 95 -7.41 -8.00 14.35
C VAL A 95 -7.99 -6.61 14.13
N VAL A 96 -9.32 -6.53 14.07
CA VAL A 96 -10.06 -5.26 14.03
C VAL A 96 -10.78 -5.10 15.38
N PRO A 97 -10.55 -4.00 16.12
CA PRO A 97 -11.09 -3.84 17.47
C PRO A 97 -12.59 -3.50 17.48
N ASP A 98 -13.29 -3.91 18.52
CA ASP A 98 -14.60 -3.37 18.90
C ASP A 98 -14.41 -2.21 19.91
N PRO A 99 -15.28 -1.20 19.92
CA PRO A 99 -16.45 -0.94 19.08
C PRO A 99 -16.06 -0.42 17.68
N PRO A 100 -17.00 -0.40 16.68
CA PRO A 100 -16.73 0.00 15.28
C PRO A 100 -16.31 1.48 15.12
N SER A 101 -16.40 2.27 16.17
CA SER A 101 -15.84 3.62 16.26
C SER A 101 -14.34 3.66 16.59
N THR A 102 -13.70 2.50 16.82
CA THR A 102 -12.29 2.38 17.19
C THR A 102 -11.47 1.83 16.02
N VAL A 103 -10.26 2.34 15.86
CA VAL A 103 -9.30 1.89 14.84
C VAL A 103 -8.21 1.05 15.49
N GLY A 104 -7.85 -0.07 14.86
CA GLY A 104 -6.72 -0.90 15.25
C GLY A 104 -5.45 -0.45 14.51
N TRP A 105 -4.37 -0.23 15.23
CA TRP A 105 -3.03 -0.11 14.66
C TRP A 105 -2.31 -1.44 14.78
N TRP A 106 -1.85 -2.00 13.64
CA TRP A 106 -1.06 -3.22 13.63
C TRP A 106 0.33 -2.97 14.25
N ALA A 107 0.47 -3.32 15.53
CA ALA A 107 1.63 -3.00 16.36
C ALA A 107 2.98 -3.56 15.83
N PRO A 108 3.04 -4.72 15.13
CA PRO A 108 4.28 -5.17 14.49
C PRO A 108 4.76 -4.31 13.32
N GLY A 109 3.93 -3.39 12.80
CA GLY A 109 4.24 -2.46 11.71
C GLY A 109 5.05 -1.25 12.14
N ALA A 110 5.17 -0.27 11.23
CA ALA A 110 5.87 0.97 11.51
C ALA A 110 5.11 1.87 12.51
N LEU A 111 5.85 2.72 13.20
CA LEU A 111 5.34 3.81 14.02
C LEU A 111 4.93 5.00 13.13
N ALA A 112 3.95 5.79 13.54
CA ALA A 112 3.56 6.99 12.80
C ALA A 112 4.73 7.99 12.73
N GLY A 113 5.00 8.50 11.53
CA GLY A 113 6.12 9.41 11.28
C GLY A 113 7.50 8.76 11.24
N SER A 114 7.59 7.41 11.24
CA SER A 114 8.85 6.72 10.95
C SER A 114 9.34 7.04 9.55
N GLY A 115 10.66 7.10 9.36
CA GLY A 115 11.29 7.33 8.06
C GLY A 115 11.21 6.14 7.09
N SER A 116 10.63 4.99 7.51
CA SER A 116 10.48 3.79 6.69
C SER A 116 9.33 2.93 7.17
N GLY A 117 8.87 2.03 6.28
CA GLY A 117 7.86 1.02 6.56
C GLY A 117 6.43 1.54 6.51
N THR A 118 5.49 0.63 6.76
CA THR A 118 4.05 0.89 6.66
C THR A 118 3.39 0.97 8.02
N VAL A 119 2.71 2.08 8.30
CA VAL A 119 1.74 2.20 9.40
C VAL A 119 0.43 1.60 8.90
N VAL A 120 -0.05 0.51 9.50
CA VAL A 120 -1.29 -0.15 9.08
C VAL A 120 -2.37 0.11 10.11
N LEU A 121 -3.47 0.71 9.66
CA LEU A 121 -4.66 0.97 10.45
C LEU A 121 -5.85 0.20 9.87
N ALA A 122 -6.58 -0.52 10.72
CA ALA A 122 -7.77 -1.27 10.33
C ALA A 122 -8.98 -0.84 11.15
N GLY A 123 -10.15 -0.80 10.53
CA GLY A 123 -11.39 -0.43 11.19
C GLY A 123 -12.60 -1.03 10.49
N HIS A 124 -13.71 -1.09 11.20
CA HIS A 124 -14.97 -1.60 10.67
C HIS A 124 -15.60 -0.67 9.64
N VAL A 125 -16.19 -1.26 8.60
CA VAL A 125 -17.10 -0.56 7.67
C VAL A 125 -18.46 -0.36 8.32
N ASP A 126 -18.95 -1.38 9.03
CA ASP A 126 -20.22 -1.36 9.77
C ASP A 126 -20.22 -2.37 10.90
N SER A 127 -21.25 -2.27 11.75
CA SER A 127 -21.63 -3.24 12.78
C SER A 127 -23.14 -3.47 12.70
N ARG A 128 -23.55 -4.70 12.90
CA ARG A 128 -24.96 -5.04 12.91
C ARG A 128 -25.75 -4.38 14.08
N VAL A 129 -25.07 -4.03 15.14
CA VAL A 129 -25.65 -3.47 16.36
C VAL A 129 -25.49 -1.95 16.41
N GLU A 130 -24.34 -1.45 16.02
CA GLU A 130 -23.95 -0.04 16.21
C GLU A 130 -24.02 0.78 14.90
N GLY A 131 -24.35 0.15 13.75
CA GLY A 131 -24.46 0.83 12.47
C GLY A 131 -23.12 1.04 11.78
N LEU A 132 -22.92 2.20 11.15
CA LEU A 132 -21.71 2.50 10.37
C LEU A 132 -20.48 2.57 11.26
N GLY A 133 -19.41 1.89 10.84
CA GLY A 133 -18.11 1.98 11.45
C GLY A 133 -17.34 3.23 10.99
N VAL A 134 -16.27 3.53 11.70
CA VAL A 134 -15.42 4.70 11.42
C VAL A 134 -14.82 4.68 10.02
N PHE A 135 -14.60 3.48 9.45
CA PHE A 135 -14.04 3.32 8.11
C PHE A 135 -15.09 3.07 7.01
N ALA A 136 -16.38 3.27 7.30
CA ALA A 136 -17.42 3.31 6.26
C ALA A 136 -17.12 4.32 5.14
N VAL A 137 -16.39 5.38 5.46
CA VAL A 137 -16.03 6.48 4.55
C VAL A 137 -14.86 6.13 3.61
N LEU A 138 -14.07 5.08 3.87
CA LEU A 138 -12.87 4.79 3.06
C LEU A 138 -13.16 4.61 1.55
N PRO A 139 -14.29 4.02 1.12
CA PRO A 139 -14.65 3.94 -0.30
C PRO A 139 -14.81 5.30 -0.99
N GLU A 140 -14.98 6.39 -0.23
CA GLU A 140 -15.23 7.72 -0.75
C GLU A 140 -14.01 8.64 -0.68
N LEU A 141 -12.94 8.26 0.05
CA LEU A 141 -11.74 9.08 0.15
C LEU A 141 -11.09 9.28 -1.22
N ALA A 142 -10.78 10.53 -1.54
CA ALA A 142 -10.11 10.93 -2.77
C ALA A 142 -8.63 11.20 -2.56
N ALA A 143 -7.83 11.12 -3.63
CA ALA A 143 -6.44 11.56 -3.61
C ALA A 143 -6.36 13.06 -3.23
N GLY A 144 -5.35 13.42 -2.43
CA GLY A 144 -5.16 14.76 -1.88
C GLY A 144 -5.88 15.00 -0.54
N GLU A 145 -6.79 14.11 -0.10
CA GLU A 145 -7.43 14.28 1.20
C GLU A 145 -6.43 14.03 2.35
N PRO A 146 -6.41 14.92 3.38
CA PRO A 146 -5.52 14.77 4.52
C PRO A 146 -6.00 13.67 5.47
N VAL A 147 -5.04 12.94 6.02
CA VAL A 147 -5.21 11.98 7.12
C VAL A 147 -4.24 12.35 8.23
N TRP A 148 -4.75 12.61 9.41
CA TRP A 148 -3.92 12.99 10.55
C TRP A 148 -3.88 11.86 11.57
N VAL A 149 -2.66 11.52 12.00
CA VAL A 149 -2.42 10.52 13.03
C VAL A 149 -1.73 11.20 14.21
N ARG A 150 -2.39 11.25 15.35
CA ARG A 150 -1.79 11.76 16.58
C ARG A 150 -1.04 10.63 17.29
N GLY A 151 0.20 10.91 17.64
CA GLY A 151 1.05 10.04 18.43
C GLY A 151 0.85 10.16 19.92
N ARG A 152 1.35 9.19 20.68
CA ARG A 152 1.34 9.18 22.14
C ARG A 152 2.13 10.35 22.74
N ASP A 153 3.13 10.84 22.04
CA ASP A 153 3.93 12.01 22.39
C ASP A 153 3.25 13.35 22.09
N GLY A 154 2.00 13.33 21.61
CA GLY A 154 1.21 14.50 21.26
C GLY A 154 1.45 15.03 19.85
N ARG A 155 2.50 14.59 19.13
CA ARG A 155 2.73 15.01 17.75
C ARG A 155 1.59 14.57 16.84
N VAL A 156 1.25 15.40 15.87
CA VAL A 156 0.34 15.08 14.78
C VAL A 156 1.19 14.84 13.54
N ILE A 157 1.07 13.64 12.96
CA ILE A 157 1.71 13.27 11.72
C ILE A 157 0.67 13.39 10.62
N GLU A 158 0.96 14.21 9.64
CA GLU A 158 0.07 14.46 8.51
C GLU A 158 0.45 13.55 7.35
N TYR A 159 -0.56 12.91 6.77
CA TYR A 159 -0.47 12.10 5.56
C TYR A 159 -1.46 12.64 4.54
N GLU A 160 -1.17 12.40 3.27
CA GLU A 160 -2.03 12.72 2.13
C GLU A 160 -2.42 11.44 1.40
N VAL A 161 -3.70 11.24 1.13
CA VAL A 161 -4.19 10.10 0.34
C VAL A 161 -3.64 10.18 -1.08
N VAL A 162 -3.03 9.09 -1.54
CA VAL A 162 -2.48 9.01 -2.91
C VAL A 162 -3.19 7.98 -3.78
N ALA A 163 -3.81 6.98 -3.19
CA ALA A 163 -4.53 5.95 -3.95
C ALA A 163 -5.56 5.23 -3.08
N ARG A 164 -6.55 4.66 -3.74
CA ARG A 164 -7.50 3.71 -3.17
C ARG A 164 -7.60 2.49 -4.07
N ARG A 165 -7.61 1.31 -3.48
CA ARG A 165 -7.71 0.03 -4.18
C ARG A 165 -8.72 -0.87 -3.48
N GLN A 166 -9.29 -1.80 -4.21
CA GLN A 166 -10.16 -2.86 -3.69
C GLN A 166 -9.53 -4.20 -4.03
N PHE A 167 -9.46 -5.08 -3.04
CA PHE A 167 -8.87 -6.41 -3.17
C PHE A 167 -9.85 -7.45 -2.65
N ALA A 168 -9.96 -8.58 -3.33
CA ALA A 168 -10.67 -9.72 -2.77
C ALA A 168 -10.07 -10.10 -1.40
N LYS A 169 -10.88 -10.49 -0.44
CA LYS A 169 -10.46 -10.71 0.97
C LYS A 169 -9.24 -11.61 1.12
N ALA A 170 -9.16 -12.67 0.31
CA ALA A 170 -8.06 -13.63 0.31
C ALA A 170 -6.81 -13.15 -0.47
N GLN A 171 -6.83 -11.95 -1.04
CA GLN A 171 -5.79 -11.44 -1.96
C GLN A 171 -5.19 -10.11 -1.49
N LEU A 172 -5.25 -9.83 -0.18
CA LEU A 172 -4.56 -8.67 0.38
C LEU A 172 -3.05 -8.80 0.12
N PRO A 173 -2.42 -7.82 -0.56
CA PRO A 173 -1.00 -7.87 -0.86
C PRO A 173 -0.14 -7.83 0.41
N ALA A 174 0.87 -8.70 0.49
CA ALA A 174 1.74 -8.78 1.66
C ALA A 174 2.56 -7.49 1.88
N GLU A 175 2.84 -6.75 0.80
CA GLU A 175 3.56 -5.47 0.87
C GLU A 175 2.83 -4.38 1.65
N LEU A 176 1.52 -4.52 1.93
CA LEU A 176 0.80 -3.62 2.84
C LEU A 176 1.36 -3.67 4.26
N PHE A 177 2.01 -4.76 4.62
CA PHE A 177 2.57 -5.03 5.94
C PHE A 177 4.10 -4.93 5.96
N ALA A 178 4.71 -4.28 4.95
CA ALA A 178 6.15 -4.08 4.87
C ALA A 178 6.65 -3.22 6.05
N ARG A 179 7.73 -3.65 6.68
CA ARG A 179 8.38 -2.94 7.80
C ARG A 179 9.52 -2.03 7.35
N ASP A 180 9.87 -2.11 6.10
CA ASP A 180 10.93 -1.37 5.42
C ASP A 180 10.37 -0.64 4.19
N GLY A 181 11.26 -0.02 3.42
CA GLY A 181 10.88 0.76 2.25
C GLY A 181 10.36 2.15 2.58
N ALA A 182 9.82 2.84 1.57
CA ALA A 182 9.35 4.21 1.72
C ALA A 182 8.23 4.31 2.78
N PRO A 183 8.26 5.35 3.65
CA PRO A 183 7.25 5.52 4.69
C PRO A 183 5.87 5.74 4.10
N ARG A 184 4.85 5.04 4.61
CA ARG A 184 3.47 5.18 4.17
C ARG A 184 2.48 4.83 5.28
N LEU A 185 1.26 5.30 5.11
CA LEU A 185 0.10 4.91 5.90
C LEU A 185 -0.86 4.11 5.02
N VAL A 186 -1.42 3.05 5.57
CA VAL A 186 -2.45 2.23 4.92
C VAL A 186 -3.65 2.14 5.84
N LEU A 187 -4.85 2.48 5.32
CA LEU A 187 -6.12 2.29 6.00
C LEU A 187 -6.86 1.13 5.34
N ILE A 188 -7.37 0.19 6.13
CA ILE A 188 -8.02 -1.04 5.63
C ILE A 188 -9.39 -1.20 6.28
N THR A 189 -10.40 -1.49 5.45
CA THR A 189 -11.74 -1.88 5.92
C THR A 189 -12.32 -2.97 5.02
N CYS A 190 -13.39 -3.62 5.48
CA CYS A 190 -14.18 -4.50 4.64
C CYS A 190 -14.94 -3.70 3.57
N GLY A 191 -15.20 -4.32 2.42
CA GLY A 191 -15.95 -3.68 1.34
C GLY A 191 -16.45 -4.68 0.28
N GLY A 192 -16.97 -4.15 -0.83
CA GLY A 192 -17.57 -4.96 -1.86
C GLY A 192 -18.96 -5.48 -1.49
N ARG A 193 -19.40 -6.57 -2.13
CA ARG A 193 -20.72 -7.15 -1.88
C ARG A 193 -20.75 -7.88 -0.54
N PHE A 194 -21.77 -7.61 0.26
CA PHE A 194 -22.03 -8.36 1.49
C PHE A 194 -22.72 -9.70 1.17
N ASP A 195 -22.12 -10.80 1.58
CA ASP A 195 -22.71 -12.14 1.50
C ASP A 195 -23.42 -12.46 2.82
N ARG A 196 -24.75 -12.57 2.73
CA ARG A 196 -25.60 -12.87 3.89
C ARG A 196 -25.42 -14.28 4.43
N SER A 197 -24.97 -15.22 3.60
CA SER A 197 -24.80 -16.63 4.01
C SER A 197 -23.55 -16.80 4.88
N THR A 198 -22.45 -16.14 4.52
CA THR A 198 -21.19 -16.13 5.27
C THR A 198 -21.09 -14.97 6.24
N ARG A 199 -22.05 -14.02 6.21
CA ARG A 199 -22.04 -12.76 6.97
C ARG A 199 -20.73 -11.98 6.81
N SER A 200 -20.23 -11.92 5.59
CA SER A 200 -18.94 -11.31 5.30
C SER A 200 -19.00 -10.49 4.03
N TYR A 201 -18.19 -9.44 3.98
CA TYR A 201 -17.91 -8.71 2.75
C TYR A 201 -16.95 -9.50 1.86
N ALA A 202 -17.11 -9.41 0.54
CA ALA A 202 -16.28 -10.13 -0.41
C ALA A 202 -14.85 -9.57 -0.50
N ASP A 203 -14.69 -8.28 -0.23
CA ASP A 203 -13.46 -7.55 -0.50
C ASP A 203 -12.97 -6.77 0.73
N ASN A 204 -11.77 -6.20 0.59
CA ASN A 204 -11.25 -5.13 1.42
C ASN A 204 -11.04 -3.88 0.57
N VAL A 205 -11.37 -2.72 1.14
CA VAL A 205 -10.99 -1.41 0.62
C VAL A 205 -9.72 -0.96 1.33
N VAL A 206 -8.71 -0.60 0.55
CA VAL A 206 -7.40 -0.17 1.02
C VAL A 206 -7.12 1.25 0.50
N VAL A 207 -6.86 2.16 1.42
CA VAL A 207 -6.44 3.53 1.12
C VAL A 207 -4.96 3.67 1.45
N TYR A 208 -4.21 4.21 0.49
CA TYR A 208 -2.78 4.49 0.63
C TYR A 208 -2.58 5.98 0.83
N ALA A 209 -1.78 6.34 1.81
CA ALA A 209 -1.39 7.71 2.06
C ALA A 209 0.13 7.78 2.31
N VAL A 210 0.73 8.89 1.95
CA VAL A 210 2.16 9.18 2.16
C VAL A 210 2.30 10.35 3.14
N PRO A 211 3.44 10.47 3.85
CA PRO A 211 3.69 11.66 4.67
C PRO A 211 3.50 12.93 3.83
N ALA A 212 2.71 13.86 4.34
CA ALA A 212 2.54 15.15 3.69
C ALA A 212 3.88 15.89 3.62
N PRO A 213 4.16 16.62 2.53
CA PRO A 213 5.36 17.44 2.45
C PRO A 213 5.38 18.46 3.60
N ALA A 214 6.56 18.66 4.19
CA ALA A 214 6.70 19.68 5.20
C ALA A 214 6.24 21.05 4.63
N PRO A 215 5.50 21.87 5.39
CA PRO A 215 5.10 23.19 4.92
C PRO A 215 6.35 23.97 4.50
N THR A 216 6.39 24.41 3.25
CA THR A 216 7.46 25.29 2.75
C THR A 216 7.44 26.58 3.58
N PRO A 217 8.56 26.96 4.24
CA PRO A 217 8.59 28.22 4.98
C PRO A 217 8.22 29.35 4.02
N ALA A 218 7.18 30.10 4.34
CA ALA A 218 6.82 31.29 3.58
C ALA A 218 8.00 32.28 3.66
N HIS A 219 8.64 32.56 2.53
CA HIS A 219 9.60 33.64 2.42
C HIS A 219 8.84 34.96 2.72
N ARG A 220 9.15 35.54 3.88
CA ARG A 220 8.75 36.91 4.23
C ARG A 220 9.67 37.93 3.56
#